data_bed32ea9d87eb6c45ccfc73f4b209a38
#
_entry.id   bed32ea9d87eb6c45ccfc73f4b209a38
#
_cell.length_a   1.000
_cell.length_b   1.000
_cell.length_c   1.000
_cell.angle_alpha   90.00
_cell.angle_beta   90.00
_cell.angle_gamma   90.00
#
_symmetry.space_group_name_H-M   'P 1'
#
loop_
_entity.id
_entity.type
_entity.pdbx_description
1 polymer ?
#
loop_
_entity_poly.entity_id
_entity_poly.type
_entity_poly.pdbx_seq_one_letter_code
_entity_poly.pdbx_strand_id
1 'polypeptide(L)'
;MRDALYFAGRGEYKLLYVAPERLTAPFFLDFARRVPISMVTVDEAHCISQWGQDFRPSYLKILDFLASLPQRPLVSAFTATATAEVRDDIIRALGLEDPFVITTGFDRPNLYFAVEKPSSKPSALLAHLLQRRDKSGIVYCSTRKTVEEVCDMLLSRGLPATRYHAGLDPEERLANQDDFLYDRKTIMVATNAFGMGIDKSNVSFVIHYNMPKNMESYYQEAGRAGRDGEAADCIL
;
A
#
# COMPACT_ATOMS: atom_id res chain seq x y z
N MET A 1 9.09 19.57 11.03
CA MET A 1 9.90 18.39 11.44
C MET A 1 10.71 18.62 12.70
N ARG A 2 11.50 19.73 12.84
CA ARG A 2 12.22 20.04 14.09
C ARG A 2 11.28 20.13 15.30
N ASP A 3 10.14 20.79 15.13
CA ASP A 3 9.12 20.90 16.18
C ASP A 3 8.55 19.55 16.59
N ALA A 4 8.28 18.66 15.60
CA ALA A 4 7.81 17.31 15.89
C ALA A 4 8.80 16.50 16.73
N LEU A 5 10.10 16.59 16.45
CA LEU A 5 11.14 15.93 17.24
C LEU A 5 11.32 16.58 18.62
N TYR A 6 11.13 17.88 18.72
CA TYR A 6 11.14 18.58 20.02
C TYR A 6 10.02 18.07 20.93
N PHE A 7 8.78 18.01 20.45
CA PHE A 7 7.64 17.50 21.20
C PHE A 7 7.75 15.99 21.49
N ALA A 8 8.27 15.21 20.53
CA ALA A 8 8.56 13.79 20.76
C ALA A 8 9.60 13.59 21.88
N GLY A 9 10.65 14.44 21.93
CA GLY A 9 11.67 14.41 22.99
C GLY A 9 11.13 14.74 24.36
N ARG A 10 10.01 15.43 24.46
CA ARG A 10 9.27 15.72 25.70
C ARG A 10 8.25 14.63 26.07
N GLY A 11 8.12 13.58 25.24
CA GLY A 11 7.16 12.50 25.49
C GLY A 11 5.71 12.84 25.15
N GLU A 12 5.49 13.96 24.45
CA GLU A 12 4.14 14.38 24.01
C GLU A 12 3.63 13.49 22.87
N TYR A 13 4.53 12.92 22.06
CA TYR A 13 4.21 11.92 21.04
C TYR A 13 4.65 10.53 21.48
N LYS A 14 3.74 9.57 21.39
CA LYS A 14 4.00 8.16 21.73
C LYS A 14 4.42 7.34 20.52
N LEU A 15 4.03 7.79 19.32
CA LEU A 15 4.35 7.15 18.05
C LEU A 15 4.99 8.18 17.10
N LEU A 16 6.01 7.75 16.39
CA LEU A 16 6.71 8.56 15.40
C LEU A 16 6.86 7.77 14.11
N TYR A 17 6.18 8.22 13.05
CA TYR A 17 6.33 7.65 11.70
C TYR A 17 7.50 8.29 10.98
N VAL A 18 8.43 7.45 10.55
CA VAL A 18 9.69 7.90 9.93
C VAL A 18 9.96 7.10 8.66
N ALA A 19 10.22 7.81 7.56
CA ALA A 19 10.69 7.16 6.35
C ALA A 19 12.16 6.67 6.52
N PRO A 20 12.53 5.48 6.03
CA PRO A 20 13.87 4.90 6.20
C PRO A 20 15.00 5.82 5.76
N GLU A 21 14.78 6.67 4.76
CA GLU A 21 15.74 7.67 4.27
C GLU A 21 16.15 8.69 5.34
N ARG A 22 15.31 8.88 6.35
CA ARG A 22 15.56 9.84 7.45
C ARG A 22 16.40 9.27 8.57
N LEU A 23 16.51 7.96 8.68
CA LEU A 23 17.21 7.29 9.78
C LEU A 23 18.70 7.65 9.86
N THR A 24 19.32 8.00 8.73
CA THR A 24 20.74 8.41 8.66
C THR A 24 20.95 9.93 8.76
N ALA A 25 19.88 10.71 8.90
CA ALA A 25 20.00 12.17 9.02
C ALA A 25 20.62 12.53 10.40
N PRO A 26 21.69 13.36 10.45
CA PRO A 26 22.39 13.65 11.69
C PRO A 26 21.51 14.16 12.83
N PHE A 27 20.56 15.05 12.51
CA PHE A 27 19.62 15.60 13.50
C PHE A 27 18.65 14.54 14.05
N PHE A 28 18.29 13.52 13.22
CA PHE A 28 17.43 12.43 13.66
C PHE A 28 18.19 11.42 14.54
N LEU A 29 19.42 11.09 14.15
CA LEU A 29 20.32 10.23 14.95
C LEU A 29 20.60 10.86 16.33
N ASP A 30 20.87 12.16 16.38
CA ASP A 30 21.07 12.91 17.61
C ASP A 30 19.83 12.85 18.52
N PHE A 31 18.66 13.00 17.95
CA PHE A 31 17.39 12.85 18.68
C PHE A 31 17.24 11.41 19.19
N ALA A 32 17.39 10.42 18.31
CA ALA A 32 17.16 9.01 18.64
C ALA A 32 18.13 8.49 19.73
N ARG A 33 19.34 9.06 19.85
CA ARG A 33 20.30 8.72 20.90
C ARG A 33 19.97 9.33 22.27
N ARG A 34 19.15 10.37 22.32
CA ARG A 34 18.78 11.08 23.57
C ARG A 34 17.45 10.61 24.15
N VAL A 35 16.62 9.99 23.34
CA VAL A 35 15.27 9.59 23.73
C VAL A 35 15.21 8.06 23.82
N PRO A 36 14.65 7.50 24.89
CA PRO A 36 14.49 6.04 25.01
C PRO A 36 13.46 5.56 23.97
N ILE A 37 13.92 4.79 23.00
CA ILE A 37 13.08 4.14 21.99
C ILE A 37 12.84 2.72 22.47
N SER A 38 11.59 2.42 22.85
CA SER A 38 11.23 1.09 23.37
C SER A 38 10.97 0.08 22.25
N MET A 39 10.51 0.54 21.08
CA MET A 39 10.13 -0.34 19.98
C MET A 39 10.37 0.34 18.62
N VAL A 40 10.85 -0.43 17.66
CA VAL A 40 10.92 -0.05 16.26
C VAL A 40 10.11 -1.05 15.46
N THR A 41 9.10 -0.57 14.74
CA THR A 41 8.30 -1.39 13.83
C THR A 41 8.65 -1.05 12.40
N VAL A 42 9.01 -2.06 11.63
CA VAL A 42 9.31 -1.95 10.20
C VAL A 42 8.10 -2.43 9.42
N ASP A 43 7.41 -1.49 8.78
CA ASP A 43 6.32 -1.80 7.85
C ASP A 43 6.88 -2.03 6.44
N GLU A 44 6.15 -2.78 5.61
CA GLU A 44 6.58 -3.22 4.29
C GLU A 44 8.01 -3.82 4.29
N ALA A 45 8.28 -4.66 5.27
CA ALA A 45 9.62 -5.19 5.52
C ALA A 45 10.20 -5.99 4.33
N HIS A 46 9.35 -6.46 3.39
CA HIS A 46 9.81 -7.08 2.14
C HIS A 46 10.70 -6.15 1.30
N CYS A 47 10.60 -4.82 1.50
CA CYS A 47 11.49 -3.85 0.84
C CYS A 47 12.98 -4.00 1.22
N ILE A 48 13.31 -4.75 2.27
CA ILE A 48 14.68 -5.09 2.66
C ILE A 48 15.32 -6.06 1.68
N SER A 49 14.54 -7.02 1.16
CA SER A 49 15.05 -8.12 0.34
C SER A 49 15.16 -7.72 -1.12
N GLN A 50 16.29 -8.07 -1.76
CA GLN A 50 16.44 -7.92 -3.21
C GLN A 50 15.48 -8.85 -4.00
N TRP A 51 15.00 -9.90 -3.36
CA TRP A 51 13.98 -10.81 -3.89
C TRP A 51 12.57 -10.34 -3.60
N GLY A 52 12.45 -9.28 -2.79
CA GLY A 52 11.17 -8.62 -2.52
C GLY A 52 10.70 -7.80 -3.72
N GLN A 53 9.40 -7.61 -3.81
CA GLN A 53 8.73 -6.95 -4.92
C GLN A 53 9.19 -5.50 -5.15
N ASP A 54 9.61 -4.80 -4.10
CA ASP A 54 9.83 -3.35 -4.09
C ASP A 54 11.09 -3.01 -3.28
N PHE A 55 12.21 -3.63 -3.66
CA PHE A 55 13.49 -3.42 -2.96
C PHE A 55 13.85 -1.94 -2.85
N ARG A 56 14.10 -1.50 -1.62
CA ARG A 56 14.51 -0.13 -1.30
C ARG A 56 15.83 -0.11 -0.54
N PRO A 57 16.92 0.37 -1.15
CA PRO A 57 18.22 0.41 -0.50
C PRO A 57 18.25 1.12 0.86
N SER A 58 17.34 2.08 1.07
CA SER A 58 17.21 2.79 2.35
C SER A 58 16.81 1.88 3.52
N TYR A 59 16.10 0.77 3.26
CA TYR A 59 15.75 -0.21 4.29
C TYR A 59 16.96 -0.97 4.84
N LEU A 60 18.01 -1.16 4.06
CA LEU A 60 19.27 -1.78 4.53
C LEU A 60 19.95 -0.96 5.64
N LYS A 61 19.66 0.32 5.74
CA LYS A 61 20.22 1.21 6.76
C LYS A 61 19.51 1.09 8.11
N ILE A 62 18.42 0.34 8.19
CA ILE A 62 17.67 0.16 9.45
C ILE A 62 18.53 -0.55 10.49
N LEU A 63 19.29 -1.57 10.09
CA LEU A 63 20.19 -2.28 11.00
C LEU A 63 21.28 -1.35 11.58
N ASP A 64 21.90 -0.53 10.74
CA ASP A 64 22.89 0.45 11.18
C ASP A 64 22.31 1.48 12.14
N PHE A 65 21.07 1.92 11.87
CA PHE A 65 20.33 2.79 12.78
C PHE A 65 20.11 2.11 14.13
N LEU A 66 19.59 0.87 14.15
CA LEU A 66 19.37 0.11 15.37
C LEU A 66 20.66 -0.08 16.18
N ALA A 67 21.77 -0.36 15.50
CA ALA A 67 23.09 -0.49 16.12
C ALA A 67 23.65 0.83 16.68
N SER A 68 23.18 1.97 16.16
CA SER A 68 23.63 3.31 16.62
C SER A 68 22.94 3.79 17.89
N LEU A 69 21.87 3.10 18.32
CA LEU A 69 21.09 3.46 19.52
C LEU A 69 21.84 3.03 20.80
N PRO A 70 21.71 3.78 21.89
CA PRO A 70 22.36 3.43 23.17
C PRO A 70 21.90 2.08 23.74
N GLN A 71 20.64 1.71 23.44
CA GLN A 71 20.05 0.43 23.81
C GLN A 71 19.21 -0.07 22.61
N ARG A 72 19.39 -1.35 22.26
CA ARG A 72 18.59 -1.96 21.20
C ARG A 72 17.13 -2.05 21.62
N PRO A 73 16.20 -1.45 20.85
CA PRO A 73 14.76 -1.56 21.13
C PRO A 73 14.23 -2.94 20.74
N LEU A 74 13.01 -3.25 21.19
CA LEU A 74 12.24 -4.34 20.57
C LEU A 74 12.03 -4.05 19.09
N VAL A 75 12.28 -5.02 18.22
CA VAL A 75 12.10 -4.86 16.78
C VAL A 75 10.99 -5.76 16.30
N SER A 76 10.04 -5.21 15.56
CA SER A 76 9.02 -5.96 14.84
C SER A 76 9.03 -5.60 13.36
N ALA A 77 8.68 -6.56 12.51
CA ALA A 77 8.64 -6.41 11.07
C ALA A 77 7.31 -6.97 10.53
N PHE A 78 6.66 -6.21 9.66
CA PHE A 78 5.41 -6.59 9.05
C PHE A 78 5.50 -6.48 7.54
N THR A 79 4.86 -7.42 6.85
CA THR A 79 4.71 -7.39 5.40
C THR A 79 3.48 -8.20 4.99
N ALA A 80 2.78 -7.76 3.96
CA ALA A 80 1.65 -8.48 3.40
C ALA A 80 2.09 -9.62 2.47
N THR A 81 3.31 -9.55 1.92
CA THR A 81 3.82 -10.47 0.90
C THR A 81 5.25 -10.86 1.22
N ALA A 82 5.45 -12.07 1.69
CA ALA A 82 6.80 -12.59 1.88
C ALA A 82 6.83 -14.10 1.57
N THR A 83 7.70 -14.49 0.64
CA THR A 83 8.12 -15.88 0.49
C THR A 83 9.00 -16.30 1.66
N ALA A 84 9.30 -17.59 1.80
CA ALA A 84 10.22 -18.05 2.83
C ALA A 84 11.60 -17.38 2.72
N GLU A 85 12.10 -17.19 1.49
CA GLU A 85 13.38 -16.50 1.23
C GLU A 85 13.36 -15.04 1.68
N VAL A 86 12.30 -14.31 1.35
CA VAL A 86 12.13 -12.90 1.76
C VAL A 86 12.02 -12.79 3.28
N ARG A 87 11.31 -13.70 3.94
CA ARG A 87 11.23 -13.75 5.41
C ARG A 87 12.61 -13.94 6.04
N ASP A 88 13.40 -14.89 5.53
CA ASP A 88 14.72 -15.19 6.06
C ASP A 88 15.71 -14.04 5.81
N ASP A 89 15.53 -13.30 4.71
CA ASP A 89 16.26 -12.06 4.45
C ASP A 89 15.90 -10.96 5.44
N ILE A 90 14.61 -10.78 5.75
CA ILE A 90 14.14 -9.80 6.75
C ILE A 90 14.76 -10.10 8.12
N ILE A 91 14.74 -11.36 8.56
CA ILE A 91 15.31 -11.78 9.84
C ILE A 91 16.81 -11.43 9.89
N ARG A 92 17.56 -11.79 8.84
CA ARG A 92 19.00 -11.48 8.74
C ARG A 92 19.30 -9.99 8.69
N ALA A 93 18.62 -9.28 7.81
CA ALA A 93 18.90 -7.87 7.55
C ALA A 93 18.53 -6.95 8.73
N LEU A 94 17.56 -7.35 9.57
CA LEU A 94 17.22 -6.63 10.79
C LEU A 94 17.97 -7.17 12.02
N GLY A 95 18.78 -8.22 11.88
CA GLY A 95 19.49 -8.85 12.98
C GLY A 95 18.53 -9.33 14.08
N LEU A 96 17.43 -9.99 13.69
CA LEU A 96 16.47 -10.52 14.66
C LEU A 96 17.01 -11.84 15.23
N GLU A 97 17.15 -11.90 16.55
CA GLU A 97 17.61 -13.09 17.27
C GLU A 97 16.40 -13.83 17.83
N ASP A 98 16.23 -15.09 17.47
CA ASP A 98 15.12 -15.98 17.87
C ASP A 98 13.73 -15.30 17.74
N PRO A 99 13.37 -14.77 16.57
CA PRO A 99 12.14 -14.01 16.42
C PRO A 99 10.91 -14.90 16.48
N PHE A 100 9.87 -14.41 17.12
CA PHE A 100 8.54 -14.98 16.98
C PHE A 100 8.00 -14.71 15.59
N VAL A 101 7.75 -15.74 14.80
CA VAL A 101 7.30 -15.61 13.40
C VAL A 101 5.88 -16.14 13.27
N ILE A 102 4.99 -15.28 12.75
CA ILE A 102 3.63 -15.68 12.37
C ILE A 102 3.50 -15.50 10.86
N THR A 103 3.03 -16.52 10.19
CA THR A 103 2.60 -16.46 8.80
C THR A 103 1.12 -16.79 8.75
N THR A 104 0.29 -15.81 8.39
CA THR A 104 -1.12 -16.03 8.10
C THR A 104 -1.27 -16.51 6.66
N GLY A 105 -2.25 -17.35 6.39
CA GLY A 105 -2.50 -17.82 5.03
C GLY A 105 -2.88 -16.68 4.08
N PHE A 106 -2.64 -16.91 2.79
CA PHE A 106 -3.03 -15.99 1.72
C PHE A 106 -4.51 -16.12 1.33
N ASP A 107 -5.20 -17.11 1.90
CA ASP A 107 -6.59 -17.40 1.55
C ASP A 107 -7.53 -16.29 2.05
N ARG A 108 -8.33 -15.80 1.13
CA ARG A 108 -9.36 -14.78 1.36
C ARG A 108 -10.67 -15.34 0.80
N PRO A 109 -11.40 -16.15 1.57
CA PRO A 109 -12.59 -16.88 1.10
C PRO A 109 -13.73 -15.96 0.64
N ASN A 110 -13.72 -14.70 1.04
CA ASN A 110 -14.66 -13.69 0.61
C ASN A 110 -14.32 -13.02 -0.74
N LEU A 111 -13.19 -13.35 -1.36
CA LEU A 111 -12.81 -12.80 -2.66
C LEU A 111 -13.07 -13.81 -3.78
N TYR A 112 -13.84 -13.39 -4.77
CA TYR A 112 -14.03 -14.14 -6.01
C TYR A 112 -13.03 -13.66 -7.06
N PHE A 113 -12.21 -14.57 -7.58
CA PHE A 113 -11.22 -14.27 -8.61
C PHE A 113 -11.68 -14.78 -9.96
N ALA A 114 -11.68 -13.90 -10.97
CA ALA A 114 -11.99 -14.24 -12.35
C ALA A 114 -10.95 -13.67 -13.32
N VAL A 115 -10.71 -14.40 -14.40
CA VAL A 115 -9.88 -13.93 -15.53
C VAL A 115 -10.73 -13.95 -16.80
N GLU A 116 -10.83 -12.80 -17.46
CA GLU A 116 -11.63 -12.64 -18.67
C GLU A 116 -10.77 -12.20 -19.86
N LYS A 117 -11.15 -12.63 -21.05
CA LYS A 117 -10.54 -12.20 -22.31
C LYS A 117 -11.59 -11.58 -23.23
N PRO A 118 -12.07 -10.38 -22.93
CA PRO A 118 -13.12 -9.75 -23.70
C PRO A 118 -12.64 -9.30 -25.07
N SER A 119 -13.51 -9.32 -26.07
CA SER A 119 -13.24 -8.74 -27.39
C SER A 119 -13.12 -7.20 -27.34
N SER A 120 -13.76 -6.56 -26.37
CA SER A 120 -13.70 -5.13 -26.10
C SER A 120 -13.59 -4.85 -24.62
N LYS A 121 -12.42 -4.44 -24.15
CA LYS A 121 -12.19 -4.08 -22.75
C LYS A 121 -13.10 -2.95 -22.25
N PRO A 122 -13.32 -1.84 -23.01
CA PRO A 122 -14.23 -0.79 -22.56
C PRO A 122 -15.66 -1.29 -22.34
N SER A 123 -16.15 -2.14 -23.25
CA SER A 123 -17.51 -2.68 -23.15
C SER A 123 -17.67 -3.63 -21.96
N ALA A 124 -16.68 -4.50 -21.73
CA ALA A 124 -16.68 -5.41 -20.59
C ALA A 124 -16.61 -4.63 -19.26
N LEU A 125 -15.71 -3.66 -19.15
CA LEU A 125 -15.62 -2.80 -17.96
C LEU A 125 -16.96 -2.11 -17.67
N LEU A 126 -17.59 -1.51 -18.66
CA LEU A 126 -18.90 -0.88 -18.51
C LEU A 126 -19.97 -1.87 -18.05
N ALA A 127 -19.99 -3.08 -18.60
CA ALA A 127 -20.95 -4.12 -18.19
C ALA A 127 -20.77 -4.49 -16.70
N HIS A 128 -19.53 -4.70 -16.26
CA HIS A 128 -19.23 -4.97 -14.86
C HIS A 128 -19.64 -3.83 -13.91
N LEU A 129 -19.35 -2.58 -14.29
CA LEU A 129 -19.65 -1.42 -13.46
C LEU A 129 -21.16 -1.13 -13.39
N LEU A 130 -21.87 -1.36 -14.50
CA LEU A 130 -23.35 -1.20 -14.52
C LEU A 130 -24.08 -2.21 -13.64
N GLN A 131 -23.53 -3.41 -13.45
CA GLN A 131 -24.05 -4.40 -12.51
C GLN A 131 -23.75 -4.08 -11.04
N ARG A 132 -22.82 -3.14 -10.79
CA ARG A 132 -22.30 -2.78 -9.45
C ARG A 132 -22.47 -1.30 -9.14
N ARG A 133 -23.55 -0.66 -9.61
CA ARG A 133 -23.75 0.81 -9.52
C ARG A 133 -23.70 1.35 -8.10
N ASP A 134 -24.18 0.55 -7.13
CA ASP A 134 -24.24 0.93 -5.72
C ASP A 134 -23.04 0.44 -4.91
N LYS A 135 -21.96 0.02 -5.59
CA LYS A 135 -20.75 -0.55 -4.97
C LYS A 135 -19.56 0.32 -5.22
N SER A 136 -18.68 0.41 -4.22
CA SER A 136 -17.38 1.06 -4.36
C SER A 136 -16.34 0.09 -4.90
N GLY A 137 -15.47 0.54 -5.81
CA GLY A 137 -14.42 -0.30 -6.35
C GLY A 137 -13.31 0.44 -7.07
N ILE A 138 -12.27 -0.32 -7.41
CA ILE A 138 -11.04 0.21 -8.01
C ILE A 138 -10.84 -0.43 -9.39
N VAL A 139 -10.47 0.38 -10.37
CA VAL A 139 -10.07 -0.04 -11.71
C VAL A 139 -8.59 0.28 -11.90
N TYR A 140 -7.75 -0.76 -11.94
CA TYR A 140 -6.31 -0.59 -12.13
C TYR A 140 -5.93 -0.56 -13.60
N CYS A 141 -5.17 0.48 -13.97
CA CYS A 141 -4.61 0.68 -15.30
C CYS A 141 -3.09 0.75 -15.25
N SER A 142 -2.42 0.28 -16.29
CA SER A 142 -0.95 0.23 -16.34
C SER A 142 -0.27 1.59 -16.58
N THR A 143 -0.96 2.56 -17.19
CA THR A 143 -0.40 3.87 -17.55
C THR A 143 -1.30 5.02 -17.13
N ARG A 144 -0.70 6.19 -16.89
CA ARG A 144 -1.42 7.44 -16.61
C ARG A 144 -2.42 7.77 -17.73
N LYS A 145 -2.00 7.63 -18.99
CA LYS A 145 -2.84 7.88 -20.15
C LYS A 145 -4.09 6.99 -20.13
N THR A 146 -3.93 5.70 -19.86
CA THR A 146 -5.08 4.78 -19.79
C THR A 146 -6.01 5.13 -18.62
N VAL A 147 -5.47 5.59 -17.49
CA VAL A 147 -6.29 6.07 -16.36
C VAL A 147 -7.17 7.23 -16.81
N GLU A 148 -6.60 8.23 -17.50
CA GLU A 148 -7.35 9.37 -17.99
C GLU A 148 -8.44 8.94 -18.98
N GLU A 149 -8.09 8.16 -20.01
CA GLU A 149 -9.02 7.67 -21.03
C GLU A 149 -10.19 6.87 -20.43
N VAL A 150 -9.90 5.97 -19.48
CA VAL A 150 -10.91 5.16 -18.82
C VAL A 150 -11.78 6.03 -17.91
N CYS A 151 -11.20 6.94 -17.12
CA CYS A 151 -11.95 7.84 -16.25
C CYS A 151 -12.90 8.73 -17.06
N ASP A 152 -12.42 9.36 -18.13
CA ASP A 152 -13.25 10.21 -19.00
C ASP A 152 -14.37 9.42 -19.66
N MET A 153 -14.10 8.20 -20.11
CA MET A 153 -15.12 7.29 -20.63
C MET A 153 -16.21 7.00 -19.59
N LEU A 154 -15.86 6.73 -18.35
CA LEU A 154 -16.82 6.45 -17.27
C LEU A 154 -17.64 7.69 -16.93
N LEU A 155 -17.01 8.85 -16.82
CA LEU A 155 -17.68 10.13 -16.55
C LEU A 155 -18.66 10.49 -17.66
N SER A 156 -18.29 10.29 -18.94
CA SER A 156 -19.18 10.53 -20.10
C SER A 156 -20.42 9.64 -20.10
N ARG A 157 -20.40 8.52 -19.36
CA ARG A 157 -21.52 7.59 -19.16
C ARG A 157 -22.29 7.84 -17.86
N GLY A 158 -21.98 8.94 -17.15
CA GLY A 158 -22.65 9.33 -15.91
C GLY A 158 -22.28 8.44 -14.70
N LEU A 159 -21.16 7.70 -14.76
CA LEU A 159 -20.69 6.90 -13.64
C LEU A 159 -19.86 7.78 -12.69
N PRO A 160 -19.99 7.61 -11.36
CA PRO A 160 -19.31 8.43 -10.35
C PRO A 160 -17.83 8.02 -10.20
N ALA A 161 -17.04 8.25 -11.24
CA ALA A 161 -15.63 7.92 -11.27
C ALA A 161 -14.73 9.09 -10.85
N THR A 162 -13.56 8.76 -10.32
CA THR A 162 -12.43 9.67 -10.11
C THR A 162 -11.12 8.97 -10.48
N ARG A 163 -10.02 9.72 -10.55
CA ARG A 163 -8.73 9.20 -11.03
C ARG A 163 -7.60 9.41 -10.03
N TYR A 164 -6.59 8.53 -10.07
CA TYR A 164 -5.42 8.66 -9.25
C TYR A 164 -4.16 8.13 -9.93
N HIS A 165 -3.17 8.99 -10.10
CA HIS A 165 -1.82 8.61 -10.55
C HIS A 165 -0.79 9.66 -10.16
N ALA A 166 0.49 9.31 -10.18
CA ALA A 166 1.58 10.17 -9.74
C ALA A 166 1.83 11.43 -10.63
N GLY A 167 1.12 11.56 -11.75
CA GLY A 167 1.21 12.74 -12.62
C GLY A 167 0.19 13.84 -12.31
N LEU A 168 -0.76 13.59 -11.40
CA LEU A 168 -1.71 14.61 -10.94
C LEU A 168 -1.04 15.59 -9.99
N ASP A 169 -1.55 16.81 -9.95
CA ASP A 169 -1.16 17.78 -8.94
C ASP A 169 -1.47 17.25 -7.53
N PRO A 170 -0.63 17.56 -6.53
CA PRO A 170 -0.82 17.05 -5.17
C PRO A 170 -2.21 17.36 -4.57
N GLU A 171 -2.74 18.54 -4.84
CA GLU A 171 -4.06 18.97 -4.36
C GLU A 171 -5.18 18.18 -5.04
N GLU A 172 -5.14 18.04 -6.38
CA GLU A 172 -6.09 17.22 -7.12
C GLU A 172 -6.05 15.76 -6.67
N ARG A 173 -4.84 15.24 -6.49
CA ARG A 173 -4.64 13.85 -6.05
C ARG A 173 -5.25 13.59 -4.68
N LEU A 174 -5.09 14.53 -3.74
CA LEU A 174 -5.69 14.45 -2.41
C LEU A 174 -7.22 14.54 -2.49
N ALA A 175 -7.74 15.50 -3.24
CA ALA A 175 -9.20 15.69 -3.41
C ALA A 175 -9.85 14.43 -4.03
N ASN A 176 -9.25 13.85 -5.07
CA ASN A 176 -9.73 12.63 -5.71
C ASN A 176 -9.70 11.42 -4.76
N GLN A 177 -8.67 11.32 -3.93
CA GLN A 177 -8.58 10.29 -2.90
C GLN A 177 -9.68 10.46 -1.86
N ASP A 178 -9.91 11.66 -1.36
CA ASP A 178 -10.95 11.97 -0.39
C ASP A 178 -12.35 11.72 -0.97
N ASP A 179 -12.58 12.05 -2.24
CA ASP A 179 -13.83 11.76 -2.92
C ASP A 179 -14.14 10.26 -2.94
N PHE A 180 -13.13 9.43 -3.15
CA PHE A 180 -13.29 7.99 -3.11
C PHE A 180 -13.43 7.45 -1.67
N LEU A 181 -12.61 7.92 -0.74
CA LEU A 181 -12.65 7.47 0.66
C LEU A 181 -14.00 7.75 1.32
N TYR A 182 -14.59 8.91 1.04
CA TYR A 182 -15.88 9.34 1.61
C TYR A 182 -17.09 9.02 0.71
N ASP A 183 -16.96 8.10 -0.25
CA ASP A 183 -18.03 7.63 -1.14
C ASP A 183 -18.73 8.74 -1.98
N ARG A 184 -18.10 9.91 -2.15
CA ARG A 184 -18.57 10.95 -3.08
C ARG A 184 -18.40 10.51 -4.53
N LYS A 185 -17.36 9.71 -4.78
CA LYS A 185 -17.11 8.97 -6.01
C LYS A 185 -16.87 7.51 -5.66
N THR A 186 -17.62 6.61 -6.25
CA THR A 186 -17.56 5.18 -5.90
C THR A 186 -16.61 4.37 -6.78
N ILE A 187 -16.11 4.95 -7.87
CA ILE A 187 -15.18 4.26 -8.78
C ILE A 187 -13.86 5.03 -8.82
N MET A 188 -12.80 4.39 -8.35
CA MET A 188 -11.44 4.89 -8.48
C MET A 188 -10.75 4.26 -9.68
N VAL A 189 -10.34 5.06 -10.68
CA VAL A 189 -9.50 4.61 -11.78
C VAL A 189 -8.06 5.01 -11.50
N ALA A 190 -7.15 4.06 -11.37
CA ALA A 190 -5.82 4.38 -10.88
C ALA A 190 -4.69 3.54 -11.49
N THR A 191 -3.47 4.04 -11.39
CA THR A 191 -2.26 3.21 -11.50
C THR A 191 -1.97 2.56 -10.14
N ASN A 192 -0.97 1.66 -10.10
CA ASN A 192 -0.45 1.07 -8.85
C ASN A 192 0.02 2.11 -7.81
N ALA A 193 0.18 3.39 -8.19
CA ALA A 193 0.45 4.47 -7.25
C ALA A 193 -0.69 4.69 -6.24
N PHE A 194 -1.93 4.26 -6.57
CA PHE A 194 -3.05 4.23 -5.64
C PHE A 194 -3.05 2.92 -4.89
N GLY A 195 -2.64 2.97 -3.66
CA GLY A 195 -2.65 1.73 -2.92
C GLY A 195 -1.96 1.78 -1.56
N MET A 196 -0.69 2.11 -1.50
CA MET A 196 0.01 2.19 -0.22
C MET A 196 -0.65 3.23 0.70
N GLY A 197 -1.03 2.80 1.91
CA GLY A 197 -1.66 3.67 2.91
C GLY A 197 -3.14 3.98 2.68
N ILE A 198 -3.80 3.37 1.69
CA ILE A 198 -5.25 3.52 1.51
C ILE A 198 -5.98 2.51 2.37
N ASP A 199 -6.74 3.03 3.33
CA ASP A 199 -7.60 2.24 4.20
C ASP A 199 -9.07 2.55 3.92
N LYS A 200 -9.64 1.82 2.94
CA LYS A 200 -11.06 1.81 2.63
C LYS A 200 -11.56 0.36 2.70
N SER A 201 -12.38 0.08 3.68
CA SER A 201 -12.84 -1.27 3.98
C SER A 201 -13.89 -1.79 2.99
N ASN A 202 -14.80 -0.90 2.52
CA ASN A 202 -15.95 -1.24 1.70
C ASN A 202 -15.68 -1.26 0.18
N VAL A 203 -14.49 -1.69 -0.24
CA VAL A 203 -14.17 -1.92 -1.66
C VAL A 203 -14.76 -3.27 -2.08
N SER A 204 -15.83 -3.25 -2.85
CA SER A 204 -16.57 -4.46 -3.25
C SER A 204 -16.07 -5.09 -4.55
N PHE A 205 -15.25 -4.38 -5.31
CA PHE A 205 -14.61 -4.95 -6.50
C PHE A 205 -13.27 -4.30 -6.81
N VAL A 206 -12.39 -5.10 -7.39
CA VAL A 206 -11.14 -4.65 -8.03
C VAL A 206 -11.10 -5.21 -9.44
N ILE A 207 -10.99 -4.34 -10.44
CA ILE A 207 -10.92 -4.73 -11.85
C ILE A 207 -9.56 -4.30 -12.41
N HIS A 208 -8.81 -5.24 -12.93
CA HIS A 208 -7.56 -4.97 -13.63
C HIS A 208 -7.82 -4.77 -15.12
N TYR A 209 -7.89 -3.53 -15.57
CA TYR A 209 -8.05 -3.19 -16.99
C TYR A 209 -6.83 -3.60 -17.81
N ASN A 210 -5.66 -3.62 -17.18
CA ASN A 210 -4.42 -4.13 -17.74
C ASN A 210 -3.82 -5.17 -16.80
N MET A 211 -3.04 -6.10 -17.37
CA MET A 211 -2.29 -7.08 -16.61
C MET A 211 -1.37 -6.38 -15.59
N PRO A 212 -1.38 -6.79 -14.33
CA PRO A 212 -0.43 -6.31 -13.33
C PRO A 212 1.00 -6.75 -13.65
N LYS A 213 1.98 -6.12 -13.02
CA LYS A 213 3.40 -6.34 -13.30
C LYS A 213 3.86 -7.78 -12.94
N ASN A 214 3.35 -8.31 -11.86
CA ASN A 214 3.64 -9.65 -11.34
C ASN A 214 2.49 -10.12 -10.42
N MET A 215 2.58 -11.35 -9.93
CA MET A 215 1.55 -11.95 -9.07
C MET A 215 1.44 -11.25 -7.72
N GLU A 216 2.53 -10.79 -7.16
CA GLU A 216 2.55 -10.08 -5.87
C GLU A 216 1.81 -8.74 -6.00
N SER A 217 2.08 -7.98 -7.08
CA SER A 217 1.33 -6.75 -7.37
C SER A 217 -0.17 -7.04 -7.55
N TYR A 218 -0.50 -8.11 -8.29
CA TYR A 218 -1.89 -8.54 -8.45
C TYR A 218 -2.55 -8.82 -7.11
N TYR A 219 -1.88 -9.60 -6.26
CA TYR A 219 -2.40 -9.99 -4.96
C TYR A 219 -2.58 -8.77 -4.03
N GLN A 220 -1.64 -7.85 -3.99
CA GLN A 220 -1.74 -6.62 -3.20
C GLN A 220 -2.87 -5.70 -3.69
N GLU A 221 -3.01 -5.55 -5.01
CA GLU A 221 -4.05 -4.73 -5.62
C GLU A 221 -5.44 -5.35 -5.42
N ALA A 222 -5.60 -6.63 -5.72
CA ALA A 222 -6.84 -7.39 -5.52
C ALA A 222 -7.23 -7.48 -4.03
N GLY A 223 -6.24 -7.64 -3.14
CA GLY A 223 -6.43 -7.72 -1.70
C GLY A 223 -6.99 -6.47 -1.02
N ARG A 224 -7.20 -5.38 -1.78
CA ARG A 224 -7.92 -4.19 -1.30
C ARG A 224 -9.42 -4.40 -1.26
N ALA A 225 -9.93 -5.36 -2.02
CA ALA A 225 -11.33 -5.73 -2.01
C ALA A 225 -11.70 -6.47 -0.70
N GLY A 226 -12.92 -6.29 -0.25
CA GLY A 226 -13.52 -7.07 0.84
C GLY A 226 -12.77 -7.02 2.17
N ARG A 227 -12.17 -5.91 2.55
CA ARG A 227 -11.49 -5.76 3.85
C ARG A 227 -12.46 -5.76 5.03
N ASP A 228 -13.72 -5.44 4.76
CA ASP A 228 -14.84 -5.54 5.70
C ASP A 228 -15.30 -6.97 5.93
N GLY A 229 -14.78 -7.96 5.20
CA GLY A 229 -15.18 -9.37 5.24
C GLY A 229 -16.34 -9.70 4.30
N GLU A 230 -16.94 -8.71 3.64
CA GLU A 230 -18.01 -8.93 2.68
C GLU A 230 -17.48 -9.52 1.36
N ALA A 231 -18.38 -10.19 0.63
CA ALA A 231 -18.03 -10.76 -0.68
C ALA A 231 -17.60 -9.68 -1.67
N ALA A 232 -16.48 -9.89 -2.35
CA ALA A 232 -15.96 -8.94 -3.31
C ALA A 232 -15.37 -9.63 -4.54
N ASP A 233 -15.39 -8.93 -5.68
CA ASP A 233 -14.96 -9.46 -6.98
C ASP A 233 -13.58 -8.91 -7.37
N CYS A 234 -12.69 -9.81 -7.81
CA CYS A 234 -11.37 -9.48 -8.34
C CYS A 234 -11.29 -9.99 -9.79
N ILE A 235 -11.41 -9.08 -10.76
CA ILE A 235 -11.52 -9.42 -12.18
C ILE A 235 -10.27 -8.93 -12.92
N LEU A 236 -9.65 -9.83 -13.70
CA LEU A 236 -8.48 -9.57 -14.52
C LEU A 236 -8.81 -9.79 -16.00
#